data_280b1a991f855c1842a3d3df1fe1105c
#
_entry.id   280b1a991f855c1842a3d3df1fe1105c
#
_cell.length_a   1.000
_cell.length_b   1.000
_cell.length_c   1.000
_cell.angle_alpha   90.00
_cell.angle_beta   90.00
_cell.angle_gamma   90.00
#
_symmetry.space_group_name_H-M   'P 1'
#
loop_
_entity.id
_entity.type
_entity.pdbx_description
1 polymer ?
#
loop_
_entity_poly.entity_id
_entity_poly.type
_entity_poly.pdbx_seq_one_letter_code
_entity_poly.pdbx_strand_id
1 'polypeptide(L)'
;MKRYIYCGGCGAPLQYFACHCGNCRQLEPAWDRMVVIGHYAEPLSYLIHRFKFRKQFWLDRTLARLLLLAVYDARRSHGLTFPQAIIPVPLYHFRQWQRGYNQAELLAKILSRWLEIPCLSHIVKRVKHTHTQRGLTAHARRRNLKNAFVVDFSVAFPYESVALVDDVITTGSTLNEIAKQLRQLGVKEIQVWGLAHA
;
A
#
# COMPACT_ATOMS: atom_id res chain seq x y z
N MET A 1 -6.52 22.77 4.05
CA MET A 1 -6.00 21.58 4.77
C MET A 1 -4.54 21.85 5.14
N LYS A 2 -4.15 21.69 6.42
CA LYS A 2 -2.71 21.72 6.77
C LYS A 2 -2.03 20.55 6.06
N ARG A 3 -0.92 20.83 5.37
CA ARG A 3 -0.11 19.75 4.75
C ARG A 3 0.37 18.82 5.85
N TYR A 4 0.04 17.55 5.70
CA TYR A 4 0.54 16.50 6.57
C TYR A 4 1.97 16.16 6.14
N ILE A 5 2.94 16.50 7.00
CA ILE A 5 4.35 16.20 6.74
C ILE A 5 4.67 14.83 7.32
N TYR A 6 5.10 13.92 6.48
CA TYR A 6 5.40 12.55 6.87
C TYR A 6 6.65 12.01 6.16
N CYS A 7 7.23 10.97 6.76
CA CYS A 7 8.36 10.25 6.21
C CYS A 7 7.96 9.51 4.92
N GLY A 8 8.61 9.80 3.81
CA GLY A 8 8.37 9.10 2.54
C GLY A 8 8.68 7.60 2.58
N GLY A 9 9.53 7.15 3.50
CA GLY A 9 9.84 5.73 3.66
C GLY A 9 8.81 4.94 4.46
N CYS A 10 8.35 5.44 5.62
CA CYS A 10 7.48 4.68 6.52
C CYS A 10 6.12 5.34 6.85
N GLY A 11 5.85 6.55 6.36
CA GLY A 11 4.62 7.27 6.66
C GLY A 11 4.55 7.90 8.05
N ALA A 12 5.57 7.77 8.90
CA ALA A 12 5.59 8.38 10.22
C ALA A 12 5.52 9.91 10.13
N PRO A 13 4.80 10.59 11.05
CA PRO A 13 4.74 12.05 11.07
C PRO A 13 6.12 12.65 11.28
N LEU A 14 6.36 13.77 10.62
CA LEU A 14 7.58 14.54 10.78
C LEU A 14 7.23 15.94 11.31
N GLN A 15 8.09 16.45 12.18
CA GLN A 15 7.98 17.83 12.70
C GLN A 15 8.46 18.88 11.68
N TYR A 16 9.37 18.48 10.79
CA TYR A 16 9.93 19.29 9.72
C TYR A 16 10.04 18.49 8.42
N PHE A 17 10.18 19.20 7.32
CA PHE A 17 10.26 18.56 6.02
C PHE A 17 11.58 17.77 5.89
N ALA A 18 11.47 16.44 5.79
CA ALA A 18 12.58 15.54 5.51
C ALA A 18 12.11 14.37 4.64
N CYS A 19 12.98 13.83 3.79
CA CYS A 19 12.64 12.69 2.96
C CYS A 19 12.40 11.41 3.78
N HIS A 20 13.18 11.20 4.85
CA HIS A 20 13.13 10.03 5.71
C HIS A 20 13.29 10.40 7.18
N CYS A 21 12.60 9.66 8.06
CA CYS A 21 12.83 9.74 9.52
C CYS A 21 14.11 9.00 9.92
N GLY A 22 14.57 9.20 11.17
CA GLY A 22 15.75 8.54 11.69
C GLY A 22 15.71 7.01 11.59
N ASN A 23 14.53 6.39 11.84
CA ASN A 23 14.36 4.94 11.75
C ASN A 23 14.50 4.42 10.30
N CYS A 24 14.01 5.15 9.31
CA CYS A 24 14.12 4.75 7.90
C CYS A 24 15.52 4.92 7.34
N ARG A 25 16.36 5.73 7.97
CA ARG A 25 17.78 5.80 7.64
C ARG A 25 18.56 4.56 8.09
N GLN A 26 18.07 3.87 9.13
CA GLN A 26 18.68 2.66 9.69
C GLN A 26 18.07 1.37 9.15
N LEU A 27 16.76 1.37 8.89
CA LEU A 27 15.98 0.22 8.44
C LEU A 27 15.35 0.57 7.10
N GLU A 28 16.12 0.50 6.03
CA GLU A 28 15.65 0.81 4.68
C GLU A 28 14.52 -0.13 4.28
N PRO A 29 13.30 0.39 4.02
CA PRO A 29 12.23 -0.42 3.46
C PRO A 29 12.60 -0.82 2.02
N ALA A 30 12.09 -1.97 1.56
CA ALA A 30 12.34 -2.44 0.19
C ALA A 30 11.58 -1.63 -0.89
N TRP A 31 10.80 -0.64 -0.50
CA TRP A 31 10.16 0.35 -1.39
C TRP A 31 10.84 1.71 -1.25
N ASP A 32 10.69 2.56 -2.27
CA ASP A 32 11.36 3.86 -2.31
C ASP A 32 10.51 4.97 -1.68
N ARG A 33 9.19 4.93 -1.90
CA ARG A 33 8.31 6.00 -1.44
C ARG A 33 6.94 5.48 -1.02
N MET A 34 6.46 6.02 0.11
CA MET A 34 5.09 5.83 0.58
C MET A 34 4.27 7.10 0.34
N VAL A 35 3.05 6.92 -0.19
CA VAL A 35 2.05 7.97 -0.34
C VAL A 35 0.80 7.56 0.44
N VAL A 36 0.36 8.41 1.35
CA VAL A 36 -0.86 8.20 2.15
C VAL A 36 -1.67 9.50 2.21
N ILE A 37 -2.99 9.37 2.37
CA ILE A 37 -3.86 10.53 2.58
C ILE A 37 -3.55 11.19 3.93
N GLY A 38 -3.30 10.37 4.96
CA GLY A 38 -2.99 10.85 6.30
C GLY A 38 -2.82 9.74 7.34
N HIS A 39 -2.88 10.12 8.61
CA HIS A 39 -2.92 9.18 9.72
C HIS A 39 -4.26 8.43 9.78
N TYR A 40 -4.23 7.21 10.33
CA TYR A 40 -5.42 6.44 10.66
C TYR A 40 -6.13 7.05 11.89
N ALA A 41 -6.68 8.24 11.72
CA ALA A 41 -7.42 9.01 12.72
C ALA A 41 -8.70 9.56 12.09
N GLU A 42 -9.64 10.02 12.92
CA GLU A 42 -10.87 10.61 12.41
C GLU A 42 -10.61 11.93 11.65
N PRO A 43 -11.39 12.20 10.61
CA PRO A 43 -12.53 11.43 10.08
C PRO A 43 -12.16 10.29 9.12
N LEU A 44 -10.88 10.16 8.72
CA LEU A 44 -10.44 9.18 7.72
C LEU A 44 -10.62 7.73 8.20
N SER A 45 -10.31 7.45 9.46
CA SER A 45 -10.49 6.10 10.07
C SER A 45 -11.95 5.64 10.02
N TYR A 46 -12.90 6.53 10.26
CA TYR A 46 -14.34 6.25 10.17
C TYR A 46 -14.74 5.86 8.75
N LEU A 47 -14.31 6.62 7.74
CA LEU A 47 -14.59 6.32 6.33
C LEU A 47 -14.00 4.97 5.90
N ILE A 48 -12.75 4.70 6.29
CA ILE A 48 -12.07 3.43 6.00
C ILE A 48 -12.78 2.26 6.70
N HIS A 49 -13.23 2.45 7.95
CA HIS A 49 -13.99 1.42 8.67
C HIS A 49 -15.30 1.08 7.95
N ARG A 50 -16.06 2.08 7.52
CA ARG A 50 -17.30 1.89 6.74
C ARG A 50 -17.04 1.18 5.43
N PHE A 51 -15.97 1.56 4.73
CA PHE A 51 -15.53 0.92 3.50
C PHE A 51 -15.15 -0.55 3.73
N LYS A 52 -14.50 -0.91 4.85
CA LYS A 52 -14.06 -2.28 5.16
C LYS A 52 -15.18 -3.21 5.62
N PHE A 53 -16.14 -2.73 6.40
CA PHE A 53 -17.02 -3.59 7.19
C PHE A 53 -18.52 -3.38 6.93
N ARG A 54 -18.92 -2.27 6.31
CA ARG A 54 -20.33 -1.96 6.06
C ARG A 54 -20.77 -2.11 4.61
N LYS A 55 -19.95 -2.76 3.76
CA LYS A 55 -20.20 -2.95 2.32
C LYS A 55 -20.57 -1.66 1.58
N GLN A 56 -20.04 -0.51 2.04
CA GLN A 56 -20.33 0.78 1.44
C GLN A 56 -19.40 1.03 0.25
N PHE A 57 -19.66 0.33 -0.85
CA PHE A 57 -18.84 0.33 -2.06
C PHE A 57 -18.71 1.71 -2.68
N TRP A 58 -19.73 2.57 -2.54
CA TRP A 58 -19.72 3.94 -3.10
C TRP A 58 -18.60 4.83 -2.51
N LEU A 59 -18.03 4.43 -1.37
CA LEU A 59 -16.85 5.12 -0.81
C LEU A 59 -15.57 4.84 -1.61
N ASP A 60 -15.56 3.81 -2.46
CA ASP A 60 -14.41 3.42 -3.26
C ASP A 60 -13.89 4.57 -4.13
N ARG A 61 -14.78 5.22 -4.90
CA ARG A 61 -14.44 6.37 -5.75
C ARG A 61 -14.00 7.58 -4.95
N THR A 62 -14.67 7.86 -3.83
CA THR A 62 -14.29 8.99 -2.96
C THR A 62 -12.91 8.78 -2.36
N LEU A 63 -12.65 7.61 -1.80
CA LEU A 63 -11.36 7.26 -1.20
C LEU A 63 -10.26 7.18 -2.26
N ALA A 64 -10.54 6.60 -3.43
CA ALA A 64 -9.61 6.59 -4.55
C ALA A 64 -9.26 8.01 -5.03
N ARG A 65 -10.25 8.93 -5.06
CA ARG A 65 -10.01 10.33 -5.43
C ARG A 65 -9.12 11.05 -4.42
N LEU A 66 -9.36 10.83 -3.13
CA LEU A 66 -8.49 11.39 -2.08
C LEU A 66 -7.07 10.85 -2.19
N LEU A 67 -6.91 9.55 -2.45
CA LEU A 67 -5.61 8.94 -2.67
C LEU A 67 -4.93 9.48 -3.92
N LEU A 68 -5.66 9.65 -5.01
CA LEU A 68 -5.14 10.26 -6.24
C LEU A 68 -4.63 11.68 -6.00
N LEU A 69 -5.37 12.48 -5.23
CA LEU A 69 -4.93 13.83 -4.87
C LEU A 69 -3.64 13.81 -4.04
N ALA A 70 -3.49 12.83 -3.12
CA ALA A 70 -2.26 12.65 -2.37
C ALA A 70 -1.08 12.23 -3.27
N VAL A 71 -1.32 11.39 -4.28
CA VAL A 71 -0.31 11.02 -5.29
C VAL A 71 0.11 12.23 -6.11
N TYR A 72 -0.83 13.06 -6.58
CA TYR A 72 -0.50 14.29 -7.31
C TYR A 72 0.28 15.29 -6.44
N ASP A 73 -0.07 15.40 -5.16
CA ASP A 73 0.67 16.26 -4.22
C ASP A 73 2.10 15.75 -4.00
N ALA A 74 2.28 14.44 -3.82
CA ALA A 74 3.58 13.81 -3.71
C ALA A 74 4.43 13.97 -4.98
N ARG A 75 3.81 13.91 -6.17
CA ARG A 75 4.50 14.20 -7.44
C ARG A 75 5.03 15.62 -7.49
N ARG A 76 4.22 16.61 -7.11
CA ARG A 76 4.63 18.03 -7.12
C ARG A 76 5.68 18.35 -6.08
N SER A 77 5.55 17.79 -4.89
CA SER A 77 6.43 18.13 -3.76
C SER A 77 7.70 17.28 -3.66
N HIS A 78 7.71 16.09 -4.26
CA HIS A 78 8.81 15.14 -4.14
C HIS A 78 9.34 14.61 -5.48
N GLY A 79 8.83 15.13 -6.60
CA GLY A 79 9.29 14.70 -7.93
C GLY A 79 8.95 13.25 -8.27
N LEU A 80 7.89 12.67 -7.67
CA LEU A 80 7.48 11.30 -8.01
C LEU A 80 7.06 11.22 -9.49
N THR A 81 7.47 10.15 -10.15
CA THR A 81 6.96 9.74 -11.46
C THR A 81 5.72 8.87 -11.30
N PHE A 82 4.89 8.75 -12.34
CA PHE A 82 3.86 7.72 -12.32
C PHE A 82 4.50 6.35 -12.53
N PRO A 83 4.01 5.32 -11.81
CA PRO A 83 4.48 3.96 -12.01
C PRO A 83 3.99 3.42 -13.37
N GLN A 84 4.67 2.41 -13.88
CA GLN A 84 4.27 1.72 -15.12
C GLN A 84 3.15 0.69 -14.88
N ALA A 85 2.99 0.20 -13.64
CA ALA A 85 1.91 -0.70 -13.25
C ALA A 85 1.47 -0.48 -11.81
N ILE A 86 0.21 -0.83 -11.53
CA ILE A 86 -0.40 -0.78 -10.19
C ILE A 86 -0.69 -2.22 -9.75
N ILE A 87 -0.25 -2.58 -8.55
CA ILE A 87 -0.39 -3.92 -7.98
C ILE A 87 -1.14 -3.81 -6.65
N PRO A 88 -2.38 -4.31 -6.54
CA PRO A 88 -3.09 -4.35 -5.27
C PRO A 88 -2.52 -5.44 -4.35
N VAL A 89 -2.39 -5.12 -3.06
CA VAL A 89 -2.05 -6.11 -2.05
C VAL A 89 -3.20 -7.10 -1.88
N PRO A 90 -2.97 -8.42 -2.04
CA PRO A 90 -4.05 -9.40 -1.95
C PRO A 90 -4.49 -9.61 -0.50
N LEU A 91 -5.80 -9.70 -0.30
CA LEU A 91 -6.37 -10.20 0.94
C LEU A 91 -6.24 -11.72 0.99
N TYR A 92 -6.18 -12.28 2.20
CA TYR A 92 -6.31 -13.71 2.38
C TYR A 92 -7.74 -14.18 1.99
N HIS A 93 -7.85 -15.31 1.28
CA HIS A 93 -9.11 -15.83 0.74
C HIS A 93 -10.28 -15.84 1.73
N PHE A 94 -10.06 -16.27 2.99
CA PHE A 94 -11.09 -16.27 4.01
C PHE A 94 -11.62 -14.87 4.35
N ARG A 95 -10.74 -13.85 4.40
CA ARG A 95 -11.15 -12.46 4.62
C ARG A 95 -11.84 -11.87 3.40
N GLN A 96 -11.41 -12.26 2.22
CA GLN A 96 -12.05 -11.87 0.97
C GLN A 96 -13.45 -12.50 0.87
N TRP A 97 -13.59 -13.78 1.26
CA TRP A 97 -14.90 -14.44 1.32
C TRP A 97 -15.83 -13.79 2.35
N GLN A 98 -15.33 -13.49 3.55
CA GLN A 98 -16.11 -12.82 4.61
C GLN A 98 -16.52 -11.39 4.23
N ARG A 99 -15.68 -10.64 3.52
CA ARG A 99 -15.92 -9.26 3.11
C ARG A 99 -16.62 -9.15 1.75
N GLY A 100 -16.47 -10.16 0.89
CA GLY A 100 -16.98 -10.19 -0.48
C GLY A 100 -16.09 -9.48 -1.50
N TYR A 101 -15.05 -8.72 -1.06
CA TYR A 101 -14.18 -7.95 -1.95
C TYR A 101 -12.84 -7.60 -1.30
N ASN A 102 -11.85 -7.27 -2.15
CA ASN A 102 -10.56 -6.73 -1.74
C ASN A 102 -10.56 -5.20 -1.90
N GLN A 103 -10.45 -4.46 -0.80
CA GLN A 103 -10.44 -3.00 -0.78
C GLN A 103 -9.28 -2.42 -1.61
N ALA A 104 -8.10 -2.99 -1.47
CA ALA A 104 -6.92 -2.56 -2.23
C ALA A 104 -7.13 -2.74 -3.74
N GLU A 105 -7.78 -3.82 -4.14
CA GLU A 105 -8.08 -4.10 -5.56
C GLU A 105 -9.11 -3.13 -6.14
N LEU A 106 -10.17 -2.78 -5.38
CA LEU A 106 -11.13 -1.77 -5.82
C LEU A 106 -10.46 -0.43 -6.05
N LEU A 107 -9.66 0.03 -5.09
CA LEU A 107 -8.89 1.28 -5.21
C LEU A 107 -7.94 1.22 -6.41
N ALA A 108 -7.16 0.14 -6.55
CA ALA A 108 -6.21 -0.03 -7.62
C ALA A 108 -6.87 0.00 -9.01
N LYS A 109 -8.01 -0.67 -9.19
CA LYS A 109 -8.77 -0.66 -10.45
C LYS A 109 -9.31 0.73 -10.81
N ILE A 110 -9.74 1.51 -9.83
CA ILE A 110 -10.21 2.87 -10.07
C ILE A 110 -9.04 3.78 -10.45
N LEU A 111 -7.95 3.73 -9.70
CA LEU A 111 -6.74 4.50 -9.99
C LEU A 111 -6.14 4.14 -11.35
N SER A 112 -6.11 2.85 -11.69
CA SER A 112 -5.68 2.32 -12.99
C SER A 112 -6.43 2.97 -14.15
N ARG A 113 -7.77 3.05 -14.05
CA ARG A 113 -8.61 3.68 -15.09
C ARG A 113 -8.36 5.17 -15.21
N TRP A 114 -8.22 5.89 -14.07
CA TRP A 114 -8.03 7.34 -14.09
C TRP A 114 -6.63 7.78 -14.52
N LEU A 115 -5.64 6.92 -14.28
CA LEU A 115 -4.25 7.18 -14.63
C LEU A 115 -3.83 6.52 -15.95
N GLU A 116 -4.70 5.66 -16.53
CA GLU A 116 -4.40 4.86 -17.73
C GLU A 116 -3.17 3.94 -17.54
N ILE A 117 -2.99 3.43 -16.30
CA ILE A 117 -1.90 2.54 -15.91
C ILE A 117 -2.46 1.13 -15.68
N PRO A 118 -1.84 0.06 -16.20
CA PRO A 118 -2.33 -1.30 -16.02
C PRO A 118 -2.39 -1.72 -14.55
N CYS A 119 -3.48 -2.41 -14.17
CA CYS A 119 -3.66 -3.00 -12.84
C CYS A 119 -3.39 -4.51 -12.89
N LEU A 120 -2.38 -4.97 -12.18
CA LEU A 120 -1.92 -6.36 -12.17
C LEU A 120 -2.42 -7.10 -10.92
N SER A 121 -3.72 -7.39 -10.86
CA SER A 121 -4.38 -7.98 -9.67
C SER A 121 -3.97 -9.44 -9.38
N HIS A 122 -3.40 -10.15 -10.33
CA HIS A 122 -3.07 -11.59 -10.24
C HIS A 122 -1.58 -11.89 -9.98
N ILE A 123 -0.71 -10.90 -10.11
CA ILE A 123 0.75 -11.08 -9.99
C ILE A 123 1.16 -11.47 -8.57
N VAL A 124 0.49 -10.92 -7.55
CA VAL A 124 0.78 -11.25 -6.15
C VAL A 124 -0.33 -12.12 -5.59
N LYS A 125 0.03 -13.29 -5.07
CA LYS A 125 -0.88 -14.23 -4.41
C LYS A 125 -0.52 -14.36 -2.95
N ARG A 126 -1.53 -14.41 -2.08
CA ARG A 126 -1.32 -14.71 -0.67
C ARG A 126 -1.55 -16.19 -0.44
N VAL A 127 -0.49 -16.93 -0.08
CA VAL A 127 -0.51 -18.40 0.00
C VAL A 127 -0.65 -18.94 1.43
N LYS A 128 -0.40 -18.13 2.47
CA LYS A 128 -0.51 -18.60 3.86
C LYS A 128 -1.63 -17.89 4.63
N HIS A 129 -2.34 -18.69 5.43
CA HIS A 129 -3.23 -18.20 6.48
C HIS A 129 -2.38 -17.68 7.64
N THR A 130 -2.21 -16.39 7.74
CA THR A 130 -1.63 -15.80 8.95
C THR A 130 -2.76 -15.41 9.89
N HIS A 131 -2.86 -16.09 11.03
CA HIS A 131 -3.82 -15.73 12.06
C HIS A 131 -3.60 -14.28 12.49
N THR A 132 -4.68 -13.48 12.45
CA THR A 132 -4.66 -12.15 13.03
C THR A 132 -4.75 -12.30 14.53
N GLN A 133 -3.65 -12.51 15.19
CA GLN A 133 -3.64 -12.38 16.64
C GLN A 133 -3.56 -10.87 16.94
N ARG A 134 -4.68 -10.30 17.36
CA ARG A 134 -4.72 -9.01 18.05
C ARG A 134 -3.78 -9.17 19.25
N GLY A 135 -2.68 -8.40 19.29
CA GLY A 135 -1.71 -8.47 20.39
C GLY A 135 -0.29 -8.95 20.02
N LEU A 136 -0.03 -9.40 18.80
CA LEU A 136 1.34 -9.76 18.40
C LEU A 136 2.23 -8.52 18.31
N THR A 137 3.46 -8.63 18.86
CA THR A 137 4.53 -7.66 18.69
C THR A 137 4.90 -7.50 17.21
N ALA A 138 5.50 -6.36 16.84
CA ALA A 138 5.96 -6.11 15.46
C ALA A 138 6.92 -7.21 14.96
N HIS A 139 7.74 -7.78 15.84
CA HIS A 139 8.66 -8.89 15.51
C HIS A 139 7.91 -10.18 15.17
N ALA A 140 6.89 -10.55 15.95
CA ALA A 140 6.07 -11.73 15.69
C ALA A 140 5.26 -11.58 14.38
N ARG A 141 4.78 -10.37 14.06
CA ARG A 141 4.12 -10.07 12.77
C ARG A 141 5.07 -10.27 11.58
N ARG A 142 6.33 -9.83 11.68
CA ARG A 142 7.34 -10.04 10.62
C ARG A 142 7.62 -11.53 10.38
N ARG A 143 7.75 -12.33 11.42
CA ARG A 143 7.96 -13.79 11.30
C ARG A 143 6.76 -14.51 10.68
N ASN A 144 5.54 -14.15 11.05
CA ASN A 144 4.31 -14.74 10.51
C ASN A 144 4.08 -14.41 9.03
N LEU A 145 4.60 -13.30 8.52
CA LEU A 145 4.43 -12.90 7.12
C LEU A 145 5.49 -13.47 6.18
N LYS A 146 6.57 -14.03 6.73
CA LYS A 146 7.63 -14.65 5.90
C LYS A 146 7.04 -15.77 5.04
N ASN A 147 7.18 -15.65 3.72
CA ASN A 147 6.61 -16.57 2.72
C ASN A 147 5.06 -16.62 2.74
N ALA A 148 4.37 -15.56 3.19
CA ALA A 148 2.91 -15.50 3.12
C ALA A 148 2.40 -15.00 1.77
N PHE A 149 3.26 -14.34 1.01
CA PHE A 149 3.00 -13.82 -0.32
C PHE A 149 3.94 -14.46 -1.33
N VAL A 150 3.45 -14.68 -2.53
CA VAL A 150 4.23 -15.16 -3.67
C VAL A 150 3.93 -14.24 -4.85
N VAL A 151 4.99 -13.71 -5.43
CA VAL A 151 4.92 -13.02 -6.72
C VAL A 151 5.07 -14.09 -7.81
N ASP A 152 4.26 -14.03 -8.85
CA ASP A 152 4.31 -14.99 -9.94
C ASP A 152 5.51 -14.69 -10.86
N PHE A 153 6.55 -15.52 -10.75
CA PHE A 153 7.78 -15.41 -11.55
C PHE A 153 7.67 -16.10 -12.94
N SER A 154 6.56 -16.78 -13.21
CA SER A 154 6.38 -17.49 -14.48
C SER A 154 5.98 -16.58 -15.65
N VAL A 155 5.56 -15.35 -15.33
CA VAL A 155 5.13 -14.34 -16.31
C VAL A 155 6.25 -13.33 -16.52
N ALA A 156 6.54 -13.01 -17.78
CA ALA A 156 7.44 -11.90 -18.10
C ALA A 156 6.95 -10.61 -17.43
N PHE A 157 7.81 -9.98 -16.66
CA PHE A 157 7.48 -8.76 -15.92
C PHE A 157 8.27 -7.58 -16.49
N PRO A 158 7.72 -6.85 -17.48
CA PRO A 158 8.45 -5.81 -18.20
C PRO A 158 8.48 -4.45 -17.48
N TYR A 159 7.97 -4.39 -16.24
CA TYR A 159 7.79 -3.13 -15.52
C TYR A 159 8.97 -2.86 -14.58
N GLU A 160 9.64 -1.73 -14.76
CA GLU A 160 10.72 -1.27 -13.90
C GLU A 160 10.23 -0.41 -12.72
N SER A 161 9.03 0.18 -12.84
CA SER A 161 8.42 1.04 -11.82
C SER A 161 7.00 0.61 -11.53
N VAL A 162 6.67 0.38 -10.24
CA VAL A 162 5.35 -0.09 -9.81
C VAL A 162 4.84 0.64 -8.58
N ALA A 163 3.50 0.67 -8.41
CA ALA A 163 2.85 1.08 -7.17
C ALA A 163 2.15 -0.10 -6.52
N LEU A 164 2.50 -0.43 -5.29
CA LEU A 164 1.75 -1.33 -4.42
C LEU A 164 0.62 -0.57 -3.74
N VAL A 165 -0.62 -1.02 -3.89
CA VAL A 165 -1.80 -0.37 -3.28
C VAL A 165 -2.31 -1.21 -2.12
N ASP A 166 -2.49 -0.57 -0.94
CA ASP A 166 -3.14 -1.17 0.24
C ASP A 166 -4.16 -0.19 0.83
N ASP A 167 -5.02 -0.65 1.72
CA ASP A 167 -6.00 0.23 2.37
C ASP A 167 -5.40 0.96 3.59
N VAL A 168 -4.82 0.24 4.55
CA VAL A 168 -4.18 0.82 5.75
C VAL A 168 -2.81 0.18 5.97
N ILE A 169 -1.81 1.03 5.94
CA ILE A 169 -0.43 0.64 6.16
C ILE A 169 -0.14 0.78 7.66
N THR A 170 0.23 -0.32 8.31
CA THR A 170 0.66 -0.33 9.71
C THR A 170 2.18 -0.41 9.80
N THR A 171 2.73 -1.58 10.02
CA THR A 171 4.18 -1.82 10.05
C THR A 171 4.84 -1.87 8.67
N GLY A 172 4.05 -1.90 7.59
CA GLY A 172 4.54 -2.10 6.23
C GLY A 172 5.13 -3.49 5.95
N SER A 173 5.06 -4.44 6.91
CA SER A 173 5.72 -5.75 6.78
C SER A 173 5.22 -6.55 5.56
N THR A 174 3.93 -6.49 5.24
CA THR A 174 3.34 -7.09 4.04
C THR A 174 3.93 -6.50 2.77
N LEU A 175 3.94 -5.17 2.70
CA LEU A 175 4.47 -4.42 1.56
C LEU A 175 5.96 -4.69 1.37
N ASN A 176 6.70 -4.77 2.46
CA ASN A 176 8.14 -5.04 2.43
C ASN A 176 8.46 -6.45 1.89
N GLU A 177 7.66 -7.44 2.25
CA GLU A 177 7.80 -8.81 1.75
C GLU A 177 7.51 -8.89 0.23
N ILE A 178 6.46 -8.22 -0.23
CA ILE A 178 6.11 -8.16 -1.66
C ILE A 178 7.17 -7.34 -2.43
N ALA A 179 7.58 -6.19 -1.89
CA ALA A 179 8.58 -5.34 -2.53
C ALA A 179 9.93 -6.04 -2.74
N LYS A 180 10.39 -6.84 -1.76
CA LYS A 180 11.60 -7.65 -1.90
C LYS A 180 11.54 -8.63 -3.06
N GLN A 181 10.39 -9.28 -3.26
CA GLN A 181 10.21 -10.21 -4.38
C GLN A 181 10.15 -9.46 -5.72
N LEU A 182 9.49 -8.30 -5.77
CA LEU A 182 9.47 -7.46 -6.98
C LEU A 182 10.88 -6.94 -7.35
N ARG A 183 11.71 -6.61 -6.35
CA ARG A 183 13.12 -6.29 -6.59
C ARG A 183 13.88 -7.44 -7.27
N GLN A 184 13.58 -8.70 -6.89
CA GLN A 184 14.18 -9.89 -7.54
C GLN A 184 13.74 -10.05 -8.99
N LEU A 185 12.59 -9.50 -9.39
CA LEU A 185 12.13 -9.40 -10.78
C LEU A 185 12.75 -8.24 -11.57
N GLY A 186 13.64 -7.47 -10.96
CA GLY A 186 14.30 -6.33 -11.61
C GLY A 186 13.56 -5.00 -11.49
N VAL A 187 12.52 -4.91 -10.65
CA VAL A 187 11.81 -3.64 -10.43
C VAL A 187 12.74 -2.64 -9.75
N LYS A 188 12.96 -1.49 -10.40
CA LYS A 188 13.89 -0.44 -9.96
C LYS A 188 13.24 0.59 -9.05
N GLU A 189 11.94 0.88 -9.23
CA GLU A 189 11.20 1.85 -8.44
C GLU A 189 9.92 1.23 -7.89
N ILE A 190 9.74 1.27 -6.57
CA ILE A 190 8.55 0.73 -5.90
C ILE A 190 7.94 1.84 -5.05
N GLN A 191 6.75 2.27 -5.42
CA GLN A 191 5.92 3.16 -4.63
C GLN A 191 4.90 2.35 -3.82
N VAL A 192 4.51 2.86 -2.67
CA VAL A 192 3.45 2.29 -1.84
C VAL A 192 2.36 3.33 -1.66
N TRP A 193 1.15 3.02 -2.07
CA TRP A 193 0.00 3.91 -1.99
C TRP A 193 -1.04 3.35 -1.03
N GLY A 194 -1.45 4.14 -0.04
CA GLY A 194 -2.41 3.75 0.97
C GLY A 194 -3.38 4.85 1.37
N LEU A 195 -4.53 4.48 1.93
CA LEU A 195 -5.46 5.48 2.45
C LEU A 195 -4.93 6.11 3.73
N ALA A 196 -4.37 5.29 4.62
CA ALA A 196 -3.85 5.77 5.88
C ALA A 196 -2.64 4.98 6.37
N HIS A 197 -1.79 5.65 7.17
CA HIS A 197 -0.76 5.03 8.00
C HIS A 197 -1.25 4.97 9.45
N ALA A 198 -1.13 3.79 10.13
CA ALA A 198 -1.58 3.55 11.51
C ALA A 198 -0.40 3.25 12.43
#